data_de6c2a5634650e3ede2bfe597fb5a2d6
#
_entry.id   de6c2a5634650e3ede2bfe597fb5a2d6
#
_cell.length_a   1.000
_cell.length_b   1.000
_cell.length_c   1.000
_cell.angle_alpha   90.00
_cell.angle_beta   90.00
_cell.angle_gamma   90.00
#
_symmetry.space_group_name_H-M   'P 1'
#
loop_
_entity.id
_entity.type
_entity.pdbx_description
1 polymer ?
#
loop_
_entity_poly.entity_id
_entity_poly.type
_entity_poly.pdbx_seq_one_letter_code
_entity_poly.pdbx_strand_id
1 'polypeptide(L)'
;MKFKATLILFICFFFSQAVLSQDSTQASDLKPNVSNLSPDDIIKKVETRYAVSGFSANFFQASIIKAMKITDTAYGRAFFKRPDKMRWEYEKPARQTIITGGNTLWIYRPEDNQVMVGKAPSFFGDGKGFSFLSDIKLIQNKFSIMLEKKAENDYHVLKLLPREKTFDVSVIYLSVSKKTFDVVKIVTYNSYGDETQIELSDIQFKQKLDDSLFNFKIPQGVEVLHLDEQ
;
A
#
# COMPACT_ATOMS: atom_id res chain seq x y z
N MET A 1 -6.22 -41.09 -30.94
CA MET A 1 -4.79 -40.70 -30.87
C MET A 1 -4.29 -40.97 -29.48
N LYS A 2 -3.36 -41.95 -29.37
CA LYS A 2 -2.87 -42.49 -28.09
C LYS A 2 -1.63 -41.67 -27.67
N PHE A 3 -1.66 -41.01 -26.52
CA PHE A 3 -0.47 -40.43 -25.91
C PHE A 3 0.21 -41.47 -25.02
N LYS A 4 1.48 -41.72 -25.33
CA LYS A 4 2.35 -42.62 -24.56
C LYS A 4 3.03 -41.77 -23.46
N ALA A 5 2.84 -42.20 -22.22
CA ALA A 5 3.59 -41.72 -21.08
C ALA A 5 4.97 -42.39 -21.06
N THR A 6 6.04 -41.63 -21.03
CA THR A 6 7.41 -42.12 -20.85
C THR A 6 7.82 -41.89 -19.40
N LEU A 7 7.95 -42.96 -18.65
CA LEU A 7 8.44 -43.03 -17.28
C LEU A 7 9.98 -42.97 -17.32
N ILE A 8 10.61 -41.96 -16.73
CA ILE A 8 12.05 -41.92 -16.54
C ILE A 8 12.37 -42.15 -15.07
N LEU A 9 12.99 -43.28 -14.83
CA LEU A 9 13.51 -43.76 -13.55
C LEU A 9 14.87 -43.08 -13.29
N PHE A 10 15.03 -42.36 -12.16
CA PHE A 10 16.32 -41.88 -11.73
C PHE A 10 16.83 -42.69 -10.53
N ILE A 11 17.99 -43.29 -10.77
CA ILE A 11 18.71 -44.14 -9.82
C ILE A 11 19.55 -43.28 -8.90
N CYS A 12 19.38 -43.45 -7.59
CA CYS A 12 20.23 -42.87 -6.56
C CYS A 12 21.62 -43.48 -6.54
N PHE A 13 22.65 -42.69 -6.67
CA PHE A 13 24.01 -43.07 -6.35
C PHE A 13 24.44 -42.43 -5.03
N PHE A 14 24.61 -43.23 -4.01
CA PHE A 14 25.26 -42.88 -2.75
C PHE A 14 26.79 -42.86 -2.97
N PHE A 15 27.44 -41.72 -2.74
CA PHE A 15 28.87 -41.64 -2.52
C PHE A 15 29.12 -41.14 -1.12
N SER A 16 29.63 -42.08 -0.30
CA SER A 16 30.25 -41.80 1.01
C SER A 16 31.67 -41.34 0.79
N GLN A 17 32.05 -40.18 1.33
CA GLN A 17 33.48 -39.84 1.47
C GLN A 17 33.76 -39.14 2.80
N ALA A 18 34.88 -39.51 3.34
CA ALA A 18 35.37 -39.35 4.69
C ALA A 18 35.76 -37.92 5.09
N VAL A 19 35.66 -37.70 6.38
CA VAL A 19 36.11 -36.56 7.17
C VAL A 19 37.62 -36.35 7.03
N LEU A 20 38.05 -35.12 6.71
CA LEU A 20 39.36 -34.58 7.02
C LEU A 20 39.15 -33.24 7.73
N SER A 21 39.48 -33.25 9.02
CA SER A 21 39.58 -32.06 9.84
C SER A 21 40.74 -31.18 9.36
N GLN A 22 40.47 -29.94 8.99
CA GLN A 22 41.47 -28.90 8.95
C GLN A 22 41.03 -27.72 9.79
N ASP A 23 41.80 -27.54 10.85
CA ASP A 23 41.83 -26.37 11.71
C ASP A 23 42.30 -25.17 10.88
N SER A 24 41.45 -24.17 10.72
CA SER A 24 41.81 -22.91 10.09
C SER A 24 41.27 -21.74 10.89
N THR A 25 42.19 -21.10 11.55
CA THR A 25 42.26 -19.78 12.14
C THR A 25 41.13 -18.84 11.62
N GLN A 26 40.28 -18.38 12.54
CA GLN A 26 39.30 -17.34 12.32
C GLN A 26 39.97 -16.03 11.91
N ALA A 27 39.89 -15.67 10.65
CA ALA A 27 39.95 -14.31 10.21
C ALA A 27 38.53 -13.72 10.45
N SER A 28 38.43 -12.80 11.38
CA SER A 28 37.21 -12.02 11.64
C SER A 28 36.95 -11.08 10.47
N ASP A 29 36.23 -11.56 9.47
CA ASP A 29 35.62 -10.68 8.46
C ASP A 29 34.55 -9.85 9.15
N LEU A 30 34.90 -8.62 9.49
CA LEU A 30 33.97 -7.55 9.82
C LEU A 30 33.13 -7.27 8.58
N LYS A 31 32.05 -8.05 8.38
CA LYS A 31 30.99 -7.65 7.49
C LYS A 31 30.48 -6.31 7.97
N PRO A 32 30.29 -5.31 7.06
CA PRO A 32 29.71 -4.04 7.46
C PRO A 32 28.38 -4.33 8.14
N ASN A 33 28.23 -3.80 9.34
CA ASN A 33 27.03 -3.90 10.17
C ASN A 33 25.89 -3.22 9.39
N VAL A 34 25.16 -3.99 8.59
CA VAL A 34 23.87 -3.56 8.05
C VAL A 34 22.99 -3.42 9.28
N SER A 35 22.82 -2.19 9.75
CA SER A 35 21.98 -1.87 10.88
C SER A 35 20.60 -2.49 10.63
N ASN A 36 20.29 -3.58 11.36
CA ASN A 36 18.97 -4.19 11.35
C ASN A 36 18.02 -3.21 12.03
N LEU A 37 17.42 -2.30 11.22
CA LEU A 37 16.43 -1.37 11.69
C LEU A 37 15.24 -2.17 12.23
N SER A 38 14.76 -1.79 13.42
CA SER A 38 13.50 -2.33 13.93
C SER A 38 12.31 -1.82 13.09
N PRO A 39 11.15 -2.49 13.12
CA PRO A 39 9.94 -1.99 12.47
C PRO A 39 9.60 -0.55 12.87
N ASP A 40 9.76 -0.22 14.15
CA ASP A 40 9.49 1.13 14.68
C ASP A 40 10.49 2.17 14.13
N ASP A 41 11.76 1.82 13.99
CA ASP A 41 12.76 2.70 13.38
C ASP A 41 12.43 2.99 11.92
N ILE A 42 11.98 1.98 11.17
CA ILE A 42 11.56 2.15 9.77
C ILE A 42 10.38 3.09 9.68
N ILE A 43 9.33 2.87 10.49
CA ILE A 43 8.13 3.75 10.52
C ILE A 43 8.50 5.18 10.90
N LYS A 44 9.38 5.37 11.88
CA LYS A 44 9.85 6.70 12.28
C LYS A 44 10.58 7.44 11.14
N LYS A 45 11.35 6.70 10.34
CA LYS A 45 11.99 7.27 9.14
C LYS A 45 10.96 7.60 8.06
N VAL A 46 9.96 6.75 7.84
CA VAL A 46 8.83 7.04 6.96
C VAL A 46 8.07 8.26 7.46
N GLU A 47 7.76 8.35 8.76
CA GLU A 47 7.10 9.53 9.35
C GLU A 47 7.91 10.82 9.08
N THR A 48 9.22 10.78 9.30
CA THR A 48 10.11 11.91 9.01
C THR A 48 10.08 12.28 7.53
N ARG A 49 10.09 11.30 6.64
CA ARG A 49 10.04 11.50 5.18
C ARG A 49 8.74 12.16 4.74
N TYR A 50 7.61 11.75 5.33
CA TYR A 50 6.27 12.27 5.04
C TYR A 50 5.87 13.47 5.92
N ALA A 51 6.76 13.98 6.79
CA ALA A 51 6.52 15.18 7.62
C ALA A 51 6.57 16.47 6.82
N VAL A 52 5.94 16.51 5.64
CA VAL A 52 5.86 17.65 4.73
C VAL A 52 4.44 18.19 4.67
N SER A 53 4.28 19.43 4.18
CA SER A 53 2.95 20.06 4.05
C SER A 53 2.06 19.35 3.02
N GLY A 54 2.67 18.77 1.98
CA GLY A 54 1.97 18.03 0.96
C GLY A 54 2.92 17.29 0.02
N PHE A 55 2.40 16.27 -0.65
CA PHE A 55 3.08 15.54 -1.71
C PHE A 55 2.08 15.05 -2.76
N SER A 56 2.59 14.68 -3.92
CA SER A 56 1.81 13.99 -4.96
C SER A 56 2.57 12.77 -5.47
N ALA A 57 1.85 11.83 -6.08
CA ALA A 57 2.42 10.65 -6.71
C ALA A 57 1.54 10.20 -7.87
N ASN A 58 2.12 9.50 -8.84
CA ASN A 58 1.35 8.65 -9.72
C ASN A 58 1.03 7.35 -9.00
N PHE A 59 -0.11 6.73 -9.30
CA PHE A 59 -0.46 5.42 -8.76
C PHE A 59 -0.92 4.46 -9.82
N PHE A 60 -0.62 3.19 -9.59
CA PHE A 60 -1.25 2.04 -10.23
C PHE A 60 -1.98 1.24 -9.14
N GLN A 61 -3.23 0.87 -9.39
CA GLN A 61 -4.04 0.05 -8.51
C GLN A 61 -4.43 -1.25 -9.20
N ALA A 62 -4.33 -2.37 -8.49
CA ALA A 62 -4.93 -3.64 -8.85
C ALA A 62 -5.84 -4.10 -7.70
N SER A 63 -7.08 -4.45 -8.02
CA SER A 63 -8.07 -4.96 -7.07
C SER A 63 -8.50 -6.36 -7.49
N ILE A 64 -8.33 -7.33 -6.60
CA ILE A 64 -8.62 -8.74 -6.85
C ILE A 64 -9.78 -9.16 -5.96
N ILE A 65 -10.94 -9.45 -6.56
CA ILE A 65 -12.09 -10.02 -5.87
C ILE A 65 -11.96 -11.54 -5.96
N LYS A 66 -11.47 -12.15 -4.88
CA LYS A 66 -11.07 -13.55 -4.86
C LYS A 66 -12.23 -14.52 -5.18
N ALA A 67 -13.40 -14.26 -4.61
CA ALA A 67 -14.57 -15.13 -4.82
C ALA A 67 -15.04 -15.17 -6.28
N MET A 68 -14.91 -14.04 -6.99
CA MET A 68 -15.33 -13.91 -8.39
C MET A 68 -14.20 -14.17 -9.38
N LYS A 69 -12.95 -14.27 -8.91
CA LYS A 69 -11.73 -14.35 -9.76
C LYS A 69 -11.61 -13.17 -10.74
N ILE A 70 -12.07 -11.99 -10.31
CA ILE A 70 -11.99 -10.76 -11.09
C ILE A 70 -10.77 -9.97 -10.63
N THR A 71 -10.04 -9.41 -11.59
CA THR A 71 -8.96 -8.46 -11.34
C THR A 71 -9.25 -7.19 -12.12
N ASP A 72 -9.45 -6.09 -11.40
CA ASP A 72 -9.61 -4.76 -11.97
C ASP A 72 -8.35 -3.95 -11.76
N THR A 73 -7.97 -3.16 -12.76
CA THR A 73 -6.81 -2.28 -12.67
C THR A 73 -7.19 -0.84 -12.97
N ALA A 74 -6.52 0.07 -12.28
CA ALA A 74 -6.71 1.50 -12.49
C ALA A 74 -5.37 2.22 -12.31
N TYR A 75 -5.26 3.42 -12.88
CA TYR A 75 -4.13 4.30 -12.64
C TYR A 75 -4.55 5.77 -12.71
N GLY A 76 -3.72 6.62 -12.14
CA GLY A 76 -3.97 8.04 -12.04
C GLY A 76 -2.96 8.75 -11.16
N ARG A 77 -3.39 9.85 -10.57
CA ARG A 77 -2.58 10.70 -9.69
C ARG A 77 -3.23 10.88 -8.33
N ALA A 78 -2.40 10.89 -7.30
CA ALA A 78 -2.84 11.15 -5.92
C ALA A 78 -2.12 12.38 -5.36
N PHE A 79 -2.86 13.19 -4.59
CA PHE A 79 -2.37 14.38 -3.91
C PHE A 79 -2.76 14.29 -2.44
N PHE A 80 -1.80 14.61 -1.58
CA PHE A 80 -1.99 14.58 -0.13
C PHE A 80 -1.52 15.90 0.46
N LYS A 81 -2.35 16.50 1.31
CA LYS A 81 -2.02 17.71 2.04
C LYS A 81 -2.46 17.60 3.48
N ARG A 82 -1.57 17.92 4.39
CA ARG A 82 -1.87 17.91 5.83
C ARG A 82 -2.68 19.15 6.24
N PRO A 83 -3.57 19.00 7.26
CA PRO A 83 -4.06 17.73 7.79
C PRO A 83 -5.15 17.14 6.89
N ASP A 84 -5.25 15.80 6.82
CA ASP A 84 -6.40 14.98 6.38
C ASP A 84 -7.03 15.32 5.02
N LYS A 85 -6.27 15.95 4.11
CA LYS A 85 -6.74 16.27 2.76
C LYS A 85 -6.11 15.30 1.77
N MET A 86 -6.97 14.66 0.98
CA MET A 86 -6.57 13.73 -0.09
C MET A 86 -7.37 14.02 -1.34
N ARG A 87 -6.72 13.80 -2.50
CA ARG A 87 -7.36 13.81 -3.81
C ARG A 87 -6.75 12.70 -4.65
N TRP A 88 -7.62 11.79 -5.11
CA TRP A 88 -7.26 10.72 -6.03
C TRP A 88 -7.97 10.97 -7.36
N GLU A 89 -7.22 11.11 -8.42
CA GLU A 89 -7.70 11.30 -9.78
C GLU A 89 -7.43 10.03 -10.57
N TYR A 90 -8.45 9.22 -10.76
CA TYR A 90 -8.42 8.06 -11.63
C TYR A 90 -8.57 8.52 -13.08
N GLU A 91 -7.67 8.08 -13.95
CA GLU A 91 -7.64 8.40 -15.37
C GLU A 91 -8.16 7.24 -16.21
N LYS A 92 -7.88 6.02 -15.81
CA LYS A 92 -8.34 4.78 -16.48
C LYS A 92 -8.64 3.69 -15.46
N PRO A 93 -9.55 2.74 -15.80
CA PRO A 93 -10.28 2.61 -17.08
C PRO A 93 -11.34 3.70 -17.25
N ALA A 94 -11.95 4.18 -16.16
CA ALA A 94 -12.95 5.24 -16.13
C ALA A 94 -12.46 6.41 -15.26
N ARG A 95 -12.85 7.62 -15.62
CA ARG A 95 -12.50 8.81 -14.84
C ARG A 95 -13.33 8.85 -13.56
N GLN A 96 -12.65 8.97 -12.45
CA GLN A 96 -13.25 9.18 -11.13
C GLN A 96 -12.34 10.08 -10.32
N THR A 97 -12.93 10.94 -9.53
CA THR A 97 -12.17 11.75 -8.58
C THR A 97 -12.71 11.52 -7.17
N ILE A 98 -11.84 11.12 -6.25
CA ILE A 98 -12.14 10.97 -4.82
C ILE A 98 -11.43 12.10 -4.09
N ILE A 99 -12.19 12.89 -3.33
CA ILE A 99 -11.65 14.07 -2.63
C ILE A 99 -12.08 14.02 -1.17
N THR A 100 -11.15 14.26 -0.25
CA THR A 100 -11.47 14.60 1.13
C THR A 100 -11.02 16.03 1.42
N GLY A 101 -11.93 16.84 1.94
CA GLY A 101 -11.70 18.20 2.39
C GLY A 101 -12.30 18.41 3.78
N GLY A 102 -11.47 18.36 4.83
CA GLY A 102 -11.98 18.31 6.21
C GLY A 102 -12.82 17.05 6.44
N ASN A 103 -14.06 17.22 6.89
CA ASN A 103 -14.94 16.08 7.21
C ASN A 103 -15.74 15.53 6.01
N THR A 104 -15.66 16.16 4.83
CA THR A 104 -16.48 15.78 3.69
C THR A 104 -15.70 14.92 2.71
N LEU A 105 -16.36 13.88 2.22
CA LEU A 105 -15.91 13.02 1.12
C LEU A 105 -16.78 13.31 -0.09
N TRP A 106 -16.14 13.48 -1.26
CA TRP A 106 -16.79 13.50 -2.57
C TRP A 106 -16.18 12.41 -3.44
N ILE A 107 -17.04 11.62 -4.08
CA ILE A 107 -16.65 10.65 -5.12
C ILE A 107 -17.39 11.07 -6.39
N TYR A 108 -16.68 11.72 -7.29
CA TYR A 108 -17.23 12.25 -8.55
C TYR A 108 -16.92 11.34 -9.71
N ARG A 109 -17.94 10.93 -10.43
CA ARG A 109 -17.90 10.13 -11.65
C ARG A 109 -18.49 10.93 -12.81
N PRO A 110 -17.65 11.63 -13.60
CA PRO A 110 -18.14 12.51 -14.66
C PRO A 110 -18.87 11.75 -15.76
N GLU A 111 -18.49 10.52 -16.06
CA GLU A 111 -19.13 9.71 -17.11
C GLU A 111 -20.53 9.24 -16.71
N ASP A 112 -20.77 9.05 -15.44
CA ASP A 112 -22.10 8.71 -14.87
C ASP A 112 -22.91 9.96 -14.53
N ASN A 113 -22.36 11.17 -14.70
CA ASN A 113 -22.93 12.45 -14.27
C ASN A 113 -23.37 12.43 -12.80
N GLN A 114 -22.55 11.83 -11.92
CA GLN A 114 -22.93 11.53 -10.53
C GLN A 114 -21.82 11.94 -9.55
N VAL A 115 -22.23 12.44 -8.39
CA VAL A 115 -21.37 12.62 -7.23
C VAL A 115 -21.97 11.96 -6.00
N MET A 116 -21.18 11.16 -5.30
CA MET A 116 -21.52 10.64 -3.98
C MET A 116 -20.88 11.52 -2.92
N VAL A 117 -21.65 11.93 -1.92
CA VAL A 117 -21.22 12.78 -0.82
C VAL A 117 -21.39 12.04 0.50
N GLY A 118 -20.38 12.07 1.36
CA GLY A 118 -20.41 11.41 2.66
C GLY A 118 -19.45 12.05 3.66
N LYS A 119 -19.37 11.45 4.85
CA LYS A 119 -18.42 11.86 5.88
C LYS A 119 -17.08 11.17 5.69
N ALA A 120 -16.00 11.92 5.49
CA ALA A 120 -14.67 11.39 5.26
C ALA A 120 -14.21 10.40 6.36
N PRO A 121 -14.41 10.64 7.67
CA PRO A 121 -14.03 9.71 8.72
C PRO A 121 -14.73 8.34 8.64
N SER A 122 -15.95 8.26 8.11
CA SER A 122 -16.67 7.00 7.94
C SER A 122 -16.01 6.07 6.92
N PHE A 123 -15.34 6.64 5.91
CA PHE A 123 -14.72 5.89 4.81
C PHE A 123 -13.21 5.74 4.95
N PHE A 124 -12.53 6.76 5.47
CA PHE A 124 -11.08 6.82 5.56
C PHE A 124 -10.55 6.97 6.99
N GLY A 125 -11.43 7.05 7.99
CA GLY A 125 -11.05 7.08 9.40
C GLY A 125 -10.38 5.78 9.83
N ASP A 126 -9.66 5.84 10.95
CA ASP A 126 -9.03 4.68 11.60
C ASP A 126 -8.01 3.91 10.75
N GLY A 127 -7.41 4.56 9.74
CA GLY A 127 -6.43 3.93 8.86
C GLY A 127 -7.07 3.11 7.74
N LYS A 128 -8.38 3.22 7.52
CA LYS A 128 -9.07 2.60 6.39
C LYS A 128 -8.57 3.19 5.07
N GLY A 129 -8.56 2.35 4.04
CA GLY A 129 -8.01 2.74 2.76
C GLY A 129 -6.54 3.14 2.86
N PHE A 130 -6.17 4.26 2.27
CA PHE A 130 -4.79 4.78 2.26
C PHE A 130 -4.64 6.08 3.06
N SER A 131 -5.57 6.34 3.99
CA SER A 131 -5.61 7.55 4.82
C SER A 131 -4.36 7.73 5.68
N PHE A 132 -3.69 6.63 6.05
CA PHE A 132 -2.43 6.69 6.80
C PHE A 132 -1.31 7.39 6.00
N LEU A 133 -1.40 7.51 4.67
CA LEU A 133 -0.44 8.30 3.89
C LEU A 133 -0.54 9.80 4.18
N SER A 134 -1.72 10.30 4.59
CA SER A 134 -1.88 11.67 5.07
C SER A 134 -1.45 11.85 6.52
N ASP A 135 -1.49 10.77 7.33
CA ASP A 135 -1.00 10.76 8.71
C ASP A 135 -0.34 9.41 9.07
N ILE A 136 0.97 9.33 8.89
CA ILE A 136 1.76 8.12 9.17
C ILE A 136 1.67 7.69 10.66
N LYS A 137 1.39 8.62 11.59
CA LYS A 137 1.22 8.29 13.02
C LYS A 137 0.08 7.32 13.27
N LEU A 138 -0.94 7.31 12.40
CA LEU A 138 -2.03 6.34 12.48
C LEU A 138 -1.53 4.89 12.42
N ILE A 139 -0.43 4.63 11.72
CA ILE A 139 0.14 3.28 11.61
C ILE A 139 0.52 2.75 13.01
N GLN A 140 1.27 3.53 13.79
CA GLN A 140 1.71 3.09 15.12
C GLN A 140 0.54 2.96 16.10
N ASN A 141 -0.46 3.83 15.99
CA ASN A 141 -1.60 3.86 16.91
C ASN A 141 -2.59 2.72 16.61
N LYS A 142 -2.83 2.41 15.34
CA LYS A 142 -3.90 1.51 14.92
C LYS A 142 -3.44 0.10 14.57
N PHE A 143 -2.13 -0.11 14.35
CA PHE A 143 -1.60 -1.40 13.89
C PHE A 143 -0.49 -1.92 14.79
N SER A 144 -0.40 -3.25 14.89
CA SER A 144 0.80 -3.95 15.32
C SER A 144 1.70 -4.14 14.10
N ILE A 145 2.99 -3.78 14.23
CA ILE A 145 3.91 -3.71 13.10
C ILE A 145 4.95 -4.82 13.22
N MET A 146 5.16 -5.55 12.15
CA MET A 146 6.18 -6.59 12.05
C MET A 146 7.00 -6.40 10.77
N LEU A 147 8.29 -6.71 10.83
CA LEU A 147 9.15 -6.74 9.65
C LEU A 147 9.10 -8.15 9.06
N GLU A 148 8.76 -8.26 7.78
CA GLU A 148 8.80 -9.52 7.06
C GLU A 148 10.27 -9.95 6.82
N LYS A 149 10.58 -11.21 7.17
CA LYS A 149 11.94 -11.77 7.03
C LYS A 149 12.35 -11.99 5.57
N LYS A 150 11.37 -12.22 4.68
CA LYS A 150 11.60 -12.36 3.25
C LYS A 150 11.70 -10.97 2.62
N ALA A 151 12.82 -10.30 2.91
CA ALA A 151 13.08 -8.97 2.39
C ALA A 151 13.28 -9.03 0.86
N GLU A 152 12.57 -8.19 0.14
CA GLU A 152 12.95 -7.80 -1.21
C GLU A 152 14.27 -7.02 -1.12
N ASN A 153 15.18 -7.19 -2.09
CA ASN A 153 16.53 -6.64 -1.99
C ASN A 153 16.56 -5.14 -1.68
N ASP A 154 15.62 -4.35 -2.28
CA ASP A 154 15.61 -2.90 -2.20
C ASP A 154 14.56 -2.32 -1.22
N TYR A 155 13.73 -3.18 -0.62
CA TYR A 155 12.62 -2.74 0.22
C TYR A 155 12.61 -3.41 1.59
N HIS A 156 12.18 -2.65 2.60
CA HIS A 156 11.68 -3.21 3.85
C HIS A 156 10.19 -3.52 3.63
N VAL A 157 9.76 -4.74 3.92
CA VAL A 157 8.34 -5.09 3.88
C VAL A 157 7.81 -5.15 5.30
N LEU A 158 6.94 -4.22 5.64
CA LEU A 158 6.27 -4.17 6.93
C LEU A 158 4.89 -4.79 6.81
N LYS A 159 4.57 -5.70 7.73
CA LYS A 159 3.25 -6.28 7.92
C LYS A 159 2.55 -5.54 9.05
N LEU A 160 1.38 -4.99 8.75
CA LEU A 160 0.56 -4.24 9.68
C LEU A 160 -0.71 -5.04 9.99
N LEU A 161 -0.91 -5.37 11.25
CA LEU A 161 -2.13 -6.04 11.72
C LEU A 161 -2.97 -5.03 12.52
N PRO A 162 -4.23 -4.78 12.13
CA PRO A 162 -5.11 -3.91 12.89
C PRO A 162 -5.21 -4.35 14.35
N ARG A 163 -5.10 -3.41 15.30
CA ARG A 163 -5.31 -3.69 16.73
C ARG A 163 -6.78 -3.99 17.01
N GLU A 164 -7.68 -3.34 16.29
CA GLU A 164 -9.10 -3.58 16.31
C GLU A 164 -9.49 -4.32 15.02
N LYS A 165 -10.23 -5.42 15.15
CA LYS A 165 -10.68 -6.19 14.00
C LYS A 165 -11.73 -5.42 13.23
N THR A 166 -11.53 -5.24 11.93
CA THR A 166 -12.50 -4.68 11.00
C THR A 166 -12.74 -5.64 9.84
N PHE A 167 -13.88 -5.53 9.17
CA PHE A 167 -14.15 -6.35 7.96
C PHE A 167 -13.36 -5.84 6.76
N ASP A 168 -13.07 -4.53 6.72
CA ASP A 168 -12.47 -3.86 5.58
C ASP A 168 -10.95 -4.12 5.48
N VAL A 169 -10.28 -4.33 6.62
CA VAL A 169 -8.84 -4.53 6.68
C VAL A 169 -8.51 -5.67 7.63
N SER A 170 -7.93 -6.75 7.11
CA SER A 170 -7.38 -7.85 7.91
C SER A 170 -5.87 -7.76 8.06
N VAL A 171 -5.17 -7.32 7.02
CA VAL A 171 -3.72 -7.10 7.02
C VAL A 171 -3.33 -6.11 5.93
N ILE A 172 -2.30 -5.31 6.20
CA ILE A 172 -1.65 -4.44 5.22
C ILE A 172 -0.18 -4.81 5.13
N TYR A 173 0.37 -4.86 3.92
CA TYR A 173 1.81 -4.94 3.68
C TYR A 173 2.27 -3.63 3.05
N LEU A 174 3.32 -3.04 3.63
CA LEU A 174 3.96 -1.83 3.11
C LEU A 174 5.36 -2.18 2.62
N SER A 175 5.64 -1.92 1.34
CA SER A 175 7.02 -1.94 0.82
C SER A 175 7.59 -0.52 0.92
N VAL A 176 8.64 -0.40 1.72
CA VAL A 176 9.33 0.85 2.02
C VAL A 176 10.74 0.80 1.43
N SER A 177 11.11 1.75 0.60
CA SER A 177 12.44 1.85 0.01
C SER A 177 13.52 1.92 1.10
N LYS A 178 14.52 1.04 1.04
CA LYS A 178 15.68 1.08 1.95
C LYS A 178 16.53 2.34 1.77
N LYS A 179 16.50 2.91 0.58
CA LYS A 179 17.30 4.08 0.22
C LYS A 179 16.67 5.40 0.65
N THR A 180 15.36 5.54 0.42
CA THR A 180 14.67 6.83 0.55
C THR A 180 13.61 6.86 1.66
N PHE A 181 13.21 5.69 2.17
CA PHE A 181 12.07 5.50 3.06
C PHE A 181 10.72 5.95 2.46
N ASP A 182 10.64 5.97 1.14
CA ASP A 182 9.38 6.17 0.43
C ASP A 182 8.54 4.88 0.52
N VAL A 183 7.26 5.02 0.77
CA VAL A 183 6.28 3.93 0.61
C VAL A 183 6.01 3.78 -0.88
N VAL A 184 6.43 2.67 -1.47
CA VAL A 184 6.33 2.45 -2.92
C VAL A 184 5.21 1.47 -3.27
N LYS A 185 4.80 0.62 -2.32
CA LYS A 185 3.73 -0.35 -2.54
C LYS A 185 2.95 -0.59 -1.26
N ILE A 186 1.65 -0.72 -1.40
CA ILE A 186 0.71 -1.01 -0.35
C ILE A 186 -0.18 -2.15 -0.84
N VAL A 187 -0.25 -3.24 -0.07
CA VAL A 187 -1.15 -4.36 -0.36
C VAL A 187 -2.06 -4.54 0.85
N THR A 188 -3.36 -4.42 0.64
CA THR A 188 -4.38 -4.58 1.69
C THR A 188 -5.23 -5.81 1.40
N TYR A 189 -5.45 -6.62 2.41
CA TYR A 189 -6.41 -7.71 2.37
C TYR A 189 -7.59 -7.41 3.30
N ASN A 190 -8.80 -7.69 2.84
CA ASN A 190 -10.00 -7.64 3.69
C ASN A 190 -10.27 -9.01 4.34
N SER A 191 -11.35 -9.11 5.13
CA SER A 191 -11.73 -10.35 5.82
C SER A 191 -12.21 -11.45 4.87
N TYR A 192 -12.55 -11.13 3.63
CA TYR A 192 -12.96 -12.09 2.60
C TYR A 192 -11.76 -12.60 1.79
N GLY A 193 -10.56 -12.02 2.04
CA GLY A 193 -9.34 -12.34 1.33
C GLY A 193 -9.23 -11.65 -0.02
N ASP A 194 -10.07 -10.66 -0.31
CA ASP A 194 -9.88 -9.79 -1.47
C ASP A 194 -8.65 -8.92 -1.25
N GLU A 195 -7.96 -8.62 -2.34
CA GLU A 195 -6.70 -7.88 -2.31
C GLU A 195 -6.85 -6.55 -3.05
N THR A 196 -6.33 -5.49 -2.46
CA THR A 196 -6.10 -4.21 -3.15
C THR A 196 -4.64 -3.87 -3.05
N GLN A 197 -3.97 -3.80 -4.19
CA GLN A 197 -2.59 -3.36 -4.32
C GLN A 197 -2.55 -1.96 -4.90
N ILE A 198 -1.73 -1.08 -4.31
CA ILE A 198 -1.37 0.23 -4.87
C ILE A 198 0.14 0.33 -4.95
N GLU A 199 0.63 0.70 -6.11
CA GLU A 199 2.02 1.07 -6.36
C GLU A 199 2.10 2.57 -6.58
N LEU A 200 3.04 3.23 -5.90
CA LEU A 200 3.30 4.67 -6.01
C LEU A 200 4.60 4.90 -6.78
N SER A 201 4.56 5.81 -7.73
CA SER A 201 5.71 6.25 -8.52
C SER A 201 5.75 7.77 -8.62
N ASP A 202 6.88 8.32 -9.05
CA ASP A 202 7.08 9.77 -9.23
C ASP A 202 6.64 10.60 -8.01
N ILE A 203 7.01 10.14 -6.81
CA ILE A 203 6.61 10.80 -5.57
C ILE A 203 7.32 12.16 -5.46
N GLN A 204 6.53 13.22 -5.47
CA GLN A 204 6.98 14.62 -5.38
C GLN A 204 6.66 15.18 -4.01
N PHE A 205 7.68 15.28 -3.14
CA PHE A 205 7.55 15.86 -1.81
C PHE A 205 7.69 17.40 -1.82
N LYS A 206 7.25 18.03 -0.73
CA LYS A 206 7.37 19.49 -0.49
C LYS A 206 6.63 20.36 -1.52
N GLN A 207 5.57 19.82 -2.12
CA GLN A 207 4.75 20.62 -3.01
C GLN A 207 3.85 21.57 -2.21
N LYS A 208 3.82 22.83 -2.65
CA LYS A 208 2.82 23.80 -2.18
C LYS A 208 1.52 23.57 -2.93
N LEU A 209 0.74 22.58 -2.46
CA LEU A 209 -0.54 22.25 -3.05
C LEU A 209 -1.59 23.32 -2.67
N ASP A 210 -2.33 23.81 -3.67
CA ASP A 210 -3.40 24.77 -3.43
C ASP A 210 -4.58 24.09 -2.71
N ASP A 211 -5.25 24.81 -1.81
CA ASP A 211 -6.40 24.28 -1.07
C ASP A 211 -7.60 24.02 -1.97
N SER A 212 -7.70 24.70 -3.12
CA SER A 212 -8.76 24.46 -4.10
C SER A 212 -8.77 23.03 -4.66
N LEU A 213 -7.63 22.34 -4.67
CA LEU A 213 -7.55 20.92 -5.07
C LEU A 213 -8.39 20.01 -4.18
N PHE A 214 -8.61 20.41 -2.93
CA PHE A 214 -9.29 19.62 -1.91
C PHE A 214 -10.69 20.18 -1.58
N ASN A 215 -11.15 21.14 -2.36
CA ASN A 215 -12.49 21.71 -2.26
C ASN A 215 -13.24 21.45 -3.56
N PHE A 216 -14.25 20.56 -3.49
CA PHE A 216 -15.01 20.15 -4.65
C PHE A 216 -16.28 20.98 -4.79
N LYS A 217 -16.44 21.63 -5.94
CA LYS A 217 -17.70 22.30 -6.32
C LYS A 217 -18.47 21.39 -7.24
N ILE A 218 -19.65 20.95 -6.78
CA ILE A 218 -20.52 20.07 -7.56
C ILE A 218 -20.96 20.80 -8.83
N PRO A 219 -20.68 20.24 -10.03
CA PRO A 219 -21.13 20.88 -11.28
C PRO A 219 -22.66 20.93 -11.38
N GLN A 220 -23.17 21.91 -12.10
CA GLN A 220 -24.62 22.03 -12.33
C GLN A 220 -25.16 20.82 -13.10
N GLY A 221 -26.30 20.28 -12.65
CA GLY A 221 -26.97 19.14 -13.30
C GLY A 221 -26.38 17.77 -12.97
N VAL A 222 -25.41 17.69 -12.07
CA VAL A 222 -24.88 16.41 -11.57
C VAL A 222 -25.86 15.84 -10.52
N GLU A 223 -26.15 14.54 -10.61
CA GLU A 223 -26.89 13.81 -9.61
C GLU A 223 -26.08 13.68 -8.31
N VAL A 224 -26.69 13.99 -7.17
CA VAL A 224 -26.06 13.92 -5.85
C VAL A 224 -26.66 12.76 -5.07
N LEU A 225 -25.81 11.81 -4.66
CA LEU A 225 -26.17 10.70 -3.77
C LEU A 225 -25.51 10.90 -2.39
N HIS A 226 -26.27 10.69 -1.33
CA HIS A 226 -25.76 10.75 0.04
C HIS A 226 -25.42 9.36 0.57
N LEU A 227 -24.18 9.16 1.02
CA LEU A 227 -23.68 7.87 1.51
C LEU A 227 -24.05 7.60 2.98
N ASP A 228 -24.37 8.64 3.74
CA ASP A 228 -24.65 8.56 5.18
C ASP A 228 -26.14 8.29 5.51
N GLU A 229 -27.00 8.19 4.50
CA GLU A 229 -28.46 8.05 4.64
C GLU A 229 -28.97 6.61 4.36
N GLN A 230 -28.04 5.60 4.37
CA GLN A 230 -28.41 4.19 4.18
C GLN A 230 -28.34 3.38 5.47
#